data_9cbdf2cd4b27500a570822ed0a7b8357
#
_entry.id   9cbdf2cd4b27500a570822ed0a7b8357
#
_cell.length_a   1.000
_cell.length_b   1.000
_cell.length_c   1.000
_cell.angle_alpha   90.00
_cell.angle_beta   90.00
_cell.angle_gamma   90.00
#
_symmetry.space_group_name_H-M   'P 1'
#
loop_
_entity.id
_entity.type
_entity.pdbx_description
1 polymer ?
#
loop_
_entity_poly.entity_id
_entity_poly.type
_entity_poly.pdbx_seq_one_letter_code
_entity_poly.pdbx_strand_id
1 'polypeptide(L)'
;MRKHILVIDDDVPIGDMLEEVLTREGYRVSRAYSGTEGRLALAADRPDLVLLDLMLPGLSGEELLPEIRDLPVIVVSAKTDMDNKVGLLLGGAADYVTKPFDIRELLARIAVSLRRAAQPVSTALSHGGLRLDLSSREVSAEGRDVRLTRTEYAILKLLLQNPEQVMAKSVLLDRIGADTPDCTESSLKMHVSNLRRKLREAGGREYIESVWGIGFKLAGE
;
A
#
# COMPACT_ATOMS: atom_id res chain seq x y z
N MET A 1 -9.50 15.68 -15.90
CA MET A 1 -10.40 14.58 -16.35
C MET A 1 -11.26 14.15 -15.17
N ARG A 2 -12.52 13.73 -15.42
CA ARG A 2 -13.36 13.15 -14.38
C ARG A 2 -12.84 11.76 -14.02
N LYS A 3 -12.75 11.43 -12.74
CA LYS A 3 -12.38 10.09 -12.28
C LYS A 3 -13.45 9.07 -12.66
N HIS A 4 -13.04 7.89 -13.11
CA HIS A 4 -13.91 6.82 -13.56
C HIS A 4 -14.08 5.75 -12.50
N ILE A 5 -15.31 5.46 -12.12
CA ILE A 5 -15.69 4.43 -11.15
C ILE A 5 -16.47 3.35 -11.88
N LEU A 6 -16.05 2.10 -11.79
CA LEU A 6 -16.81 0.93 -12.26
C LEU A 6 -17.55 0.33 -11.06
N VAL A 7 -18.88 0.19 -11.20
CA VAL A 7 -19.73 -0.48 -10.22
C VAL A 7 -20.07 -1.87 -10.76
N ILE A 8 -19.70 -2.92 -10.03
CA ILE A 8 -19.98 -4.31 -10.34
C ILE A 8 -20.91 -4.87 -9.26
N ASP A 9 -22.20 -4.90 -9.53
CA ASP A 9 -23.25 -5.29 -8.60
C ASP A 9 -24.46 -5.75 -9.39
N ASP A 10 -25.04 -6.91 -9.09
CA ASP A 10 -26.23 -7.46 -9.75
C ASP A 10 -27.54 -6.83 -9.24
N ASP A 11 -27.50 -6.13 -8.11
CA ASP A 11 -28.64 -5.39 -7.58
C ASP A 11 -28.86 -4.08 -8.36
N VAL A 12 -29.83 -4.11 -9.27
CA VAL A 12 -30.17 -2.98 -10.16
C VAL A 12 -30.54 -1.72 -9.35
N PRO A 13 -31.41 -1.76 -8.34
CA PRO A 13 -31.75 -0.62 -7.47
C PRO A 13 -30.52 0.00 -6.81
N ILE A 14 -29.62 -0.78 -6.24
CA ILE A 14 -28.38 -0.29 -5.63
C ILE A 14 -27.49 0.36 -6.69
N GLY A 15 -27.33 -0.29 -7.84
CA GLY A 15 -26.54 0.24 -8.93
C GLY A 15 -27.09 1.56 -9.48
N ASP A 16 -28.42 1.71 -9.65
CA ASP A 16 -29.07 2.95 -10.10
C ASP A 16 -28.82 4.10 -9.13
N MET A 17 -29.00 3.83 -7.83
CA MET A 17 -28.72 4.78 -6.76
C MET A 17 -27.24 5.22 -6.76
N LEU A 18 -26.32 4.27 -6.87
CA LEU A 18 -24.89 4.56 -6.90
C LEU A 18 -24.50 5.38 -8.13
N GLU A 19 -25.00 5.04 -9.32
CA GLU A 19 -24.76 5.79 -10.55
C GLU A 19 -25.26 7.23 -10.44
N GLU A 20 -26.47 7.45 -9.93
CA GLU A 20 -27.05 8.78 -9.73
C GLU A 20 -26.17 9.61 -8.80
N VAL A 21 -25.84 9.07 -7.61
CA VAL A 21 -25.10 9.80 -6.59
C VAL A 21 -23.66 10.08 -7.06
N LEU A 22 -22.96 9.09 -7.59
CA LEU A 22 -21.57 9.25 -8.04
C LEU A 22 -21.49 10.22 -9.23
N THR A 23 -22.45 10.21 -10.14
CA THR A 23 -22.52 11.17 -11.25
C THR A 23 -22.73 12.59 -10.74
N ARG A 24 -23.58 12.78 -9.73
CA ARG A 24 -23.82 14.08 -9.06
C ARG A 24 -22.54 14.61 -8.38
N GLU A 25 -21.74 13.72 -7.80
CA GLU A 25 -20.42 14.05 -7.23
C GLU A 25 -19.33 14.29 -8.29
N GLY A 26 -19.67 14.20 -9.59
CA GLY A 26 -18.77 14.52 -10.68
C GLY A 26 -17.91 13.38 -11.18
N TYR A 27 -18.14 12.16 -10.76
CA TYR A 27 -17.49 10.97 -11.29
C TYR A 27 -18.09 10.55 -12.64
N ARG A 28 -17.31 9.85 -13.46
CA ARG A 28 -17.81 9.07 -14.59
C ARG A 28 -18.09 7.67 -14.07
N VAL A 29 -19.26 7.12 -14.35
CA VAL A 29 -19.68 5.82 -13.85
C VAL A 29 -19.91 4.85 -15.01
N SER A 30 -19.46 3.62 -14.85
CA SER A 30 -19.83 2.47 -15.68
C SER A 30 -20.35 1.37 -14.77
N ARG A 31 -21.21 0.50 -15.32
CA ARG A 31 -21.86 -0.57 -14.56
C ARG A 31 -21.61 -1.94 -15.21
N ALA A 32 -21.57 -2.97 -14.39
CA ALA A 32 -21.59 -4.36 -14.76
C ALA A 32 -22.46 -5.14 -13.77
N TYR A 33 -23.21 -6.10 -14.26
CA TYR A 33 -24.22 -6.85 -13.49
C TYR A 33 -23.78 -8.27 -13.14
N SER A 34 -22.55 -8.62 -13.47
CA SER A 34 -21.93 -9.90 -13.15
C SER A 34 -20.41 -9.77 -13.14
N GLY A 35 -19.71 -10.69 -12.50
CA GLY A 35 -18.25 -10.68 -12.51
C GLY A 35 -17.66 -10.86 -13.92
N THR A 36 -18.32 -11.65 -14.79
CA THR A 36 -17.90 -11.81 -16.18
C THR A 36 -18.03 -10.51 -16.99
N GLU A 37 -19.14 -9.78 -16.82
CA GLU A 37 -19.35 -8.49 -17.46
C GLU A 37 -18.35 -7.45 -16.89
N GLY A 38 -18.11 -7.46 -15.56
CA GLY A 38 -17.11 -6.64 -14.90
C GLY A 38 -15.73 -6.84 -15.49
N ARG A 39 -15.30 -8.09 -15.71
CA ARG A 39 -14.02 -8.41 -16.33
C ARG A 39 -13.91 -7.88 -17.77
N LEU A 40 -14.99 -7.96 -18.56
CA LEU A 40 -15.03 -7.39 -19.91
C LEU A 40 -14.95 -5.85 -19.88
N ALA A 41 -15.68 -5.20 -18.96
CA ALA A 41 -15.66 -3.75 -18.79
C ALA A 41 -14.26 -3.26 -18.40
N LEU A 42 -13.59 -3.95 -17.48
CA LEU A 42 -12.21 -3.66 -17.05
C LEU A 42 -11.20 -3.74 -18.20
N ALA A 43 -11.38 -4.72 -19.11
CA ALA A 43 -10.52 -4.88 -20.28
C ALA A 43 -10.76 -3.80 -21.35
N ALA A 44 -12.01 -3.31 -21.47
CA ALA A 44 -12.38 -2.30 -22.46
C ALA A 44 -11.98 -0.87 -22.05
N ASP A 45 -12.17 -0.52 -20.79
CA ASP A 45 -11.92 0.83 -20.28
C ASP A 45 -11.54 0.80 -18.78
N ARG A 46 -10.25 0.99 -18.50
CA ARG A 46 -9.71 0.87 -17.16
C ARG A 46 -10.22 1.97 -16.22
N PRO A 47 -10.93 1.63 -15.13
CA PRO A 47 -11.41 2.62 -14.16
C PRO A 47 -10.29 3.10 -13.22
N ASP A 48 -10.56 4.23 -12.54
CA ASP A 48 -9.73 4.72 -11.44
C ASP A 48 -10.05 4.05 -10.10
N LEU A 49 -11.26 3.45 -9.96
CA LEU A 49 -11.72 2.73 -8.77
C LEU A 49 -12.83 1.74 -9.14
N VAL A 50 -12.88 0.61 -8.46
CA VAL A 50 -13.95 -0.39 -8.59
C VAL A 50 -14.74 -0.47 -7.28
N LEU A 51 -16.07 -0.41 -7.36
CA LEU A 51 -16.99 -0.88 -6.32
C LEU A 51 -17.42 -2.30 -6.70
N LEU A 52 -17.16 -3.27 -5.84
CA LEU A 52 -17.31 -4.68 -6.14
C LEU A 52 -18.20 -5.38 -5.13
N ASP A 53 -19.34 -5.93 -5.57
CA ASP A 53 -20.04 -6.94 -4.76
C ASP A 53 -19.33 -8.30 -4.90
N LEU A 54 -19.33 -9.05 -3.80
CA LEU A 54 -18.76 -10.40 -3.78
C LEU A 54 -19.76 -11.44 -4.31
N MET A 55 -21.06 -11.19 -4.12
CA MET A 55 -22.12 -12.14 -4.42
C MET A 55 -22.68 -11.93 -5.84
N LEU A 56 -21.80 -12.06 -6.83
CA LEU A 56 -22.17 -11.89 -8.23
C LEU A 56 -22.54 -13.20 -8.89
N PRO A 57 -23.46 -13.19 -9.88
CA PRO A 57 -23.74 -14.38 -10.69
C PRO A 57 -22.56 -14.69 -11.62
N GLY A 58 -22.32 -15.99 -11.83
CA GLY A 58 -21.24 -16.50 -12.67
C GLY A 58 -19.89 -16.40 -11.97
N LEU A 59 -19.01 -15.50 -12.43
CA LEU A 59 -17.74 -15.23 -11.78
C LEU A 59 -17.99 -14.39 -10.51
N SER A 60 -17.67 -14.93 -9.34
CA SER A 60 -17.84 -14.22 -8.07
C SER A 60 -16.87 -13.05 -7.92
N GLY A 61 -17.23 -12.07 -7.07
CA GLY A 61 -16.33 -10.95 -6.76
C GLY A 61 -15.05 -11.40 -6.06
N GLU A 62 -15.10 -12.49 -5.30
CA GLU A 62 -13.92 -13.08 -4.65
C GLU A 62 -12.92 -13.65 -5.67
N GLU A 63 -13.41 -14.23 -6.76
CA GLU A 63 -12.58 -14.73 -7.87
C GLU A 63 -12.05 -13.60 -8.74
N LEU A 64 -12.82 -12.51 -8.93
CA LEU A 64 -12.40 -11.34 -9.71
C LEU A 64 -11.36 -10.47 -8.99
N LEU A 65 -11.45 -10.32 -7.67
CA LEU A 65 -10.59 -9.44 -6.88
C LEU A 65 -9.09 -9.68 -7.10
N PRO A 66 -8.57 -10.93 -7.15
CA PRO A 66 -7.16 -11.17 -7.44
C PRO A 66 -6.68 -10.70 -8.82
N GLU A 67 -7.57 -10.61 -9.81
CA GLU A 67 -7.24 -10.18 -11.17
C GLU A 67 -7.07 -8.66 -11.29
N ILE A 68 -7.57 -7.89 -10.30
CA ILE A 68 -7.63 -6.42 -10.31
C ILE A 68 -6.88 -5.76 -9.15
N ARG A 69 -5.89 -6.44 -8.58
CA ARG A 69 -5.09 -5.97 -7.42
C ARG A 69 -4.35 -4.66 -7.64
N ASP A 70 -4.14 -4.28 -8.87
CA ASP A 70 -3.46 -3.07 -9.29
C ASP A 70 -4.40 -1.85 -9.38
N LEU A 71 -5.69 -2.05 -9.09
CA LEU A 71 -6.72 -1.01 -8.97
C LEU A 71 -7.17 -0.86 -7.51
N PRO A 72 -7.56 0.33 -7.08
CA PRO A 72 -8.25 0.48 -5.81
C PRO A 72 -9.64 -0.15 -5.90
N VAL A 73 -9.89 -1.20 -5.12
CA VAL A 73 -11.17 -1.89 -5.03
C VAL A 73 -11.78 -1.66 -3.66
N ILE A 74 -12.99 -1.12 -3.61
CA ILE A 74 -13.83 -1.10 -2.42
C ILE A 74 -14.86 -2.21 -2.55
N VAL A 75 -14.78 -3.20 -1.69
CA VAL A 75 -15.77 -4.27 -1.61
C VAL A 75 -17.03 -3.76 -0.93
N VAL A 76 -18.20 -3.95 -1.56
CA VAL A 76 -19.52 -3.55 -1.03
C VAL A 76 -20.42 -4.78 -1.00
N SER A 77 -20.55 -5.43 0.17
CA SER A 77 -21.24 -6.73 0.22
C SER A 77 -22.06 -6.92 1.50
N ALA A 78 -23.07 -7.78 1.43
CA ALA A 78 -23.89 -8.17 2.59
C ALA A 78 -23.17 -9.16 3.53
N LYS A 79 -22.03 -9.74 3.12
CA LYS A 79 -21.25 -10.63 3.97
C LYS A 79 -20.68 -9.87 5.16
N THR A 80 -20.99 -10.32 6.38
CA THR A 80 -20.57 -9.67 7.63
C THR A 80 -19.45 -10.42 8.36
N ASP A 81 -19.00 -11.56 7.84
CA ASP A 81 -18.01 -12.41 8.49
C ASP A 81 -16.64 -11.70 8.59
N MET A 82 -16.15 -11.58 9.82
CA MET A 82 -14.90 -10.86 10.13
C MET A 82 -13.67 -11.53 9.51
N ASP A 83 -13.64 -12.87 9.49
CA ASP A 83 -12.50 -13.61 8.91
C ASP A 83 -12.41 -13.39 7.39
N ASN A 84 -13.57 -13.28 6.73
CA ASN A 84 -13.65 -12.94 5.31
C ASN A 84 -13.17 -11.51 5.01
N LYS A 85 -13.52 -10.51 5.86
CA LYS A 85 -13.08 -9.13 5.69
C LYS A 85 -11.56 -8.99 5.76
N VAL A 86 -10.93 -9.65 6.72
CA VAL A 86 -9.46 -9.65 6.87
C VAL A 86 -8.82 -10.33 5.65
N GLY A 87 -9.37 -11.46 5.20
CA GLY A 87 -8.88 -12.16 4.01
C GLY A 87 -8.96 -11.32 2.74
N LEU A 88 -10.04 -10.55 2.54
CA LEU A 88 -10.23 -9.68 1.38
C LEU A 88 -9.28 -8.49 1.37
N LEU A 89 -9.05 -7.86 2.53
CA LEU A 89 -8.08 -6.76 2.65
C LEU A 89 -6.65 -7.27 2.40
N LEU A 90 -6.29 -8.43 2.93
CA LEU A 90 -5.01 -9.08 2.64
C LEU A 90 -4.94 -9.54 1.16
N GLY A 91 -6.08 -9.87 0.55
CA GLY A 91 -6.22 -10.26 -0.86
C GLY A 91 -6.07 -9.12 -1.85
N GLY A 92 -6.05 -7.85 -1.39
CA GLY A 92 -5.82 -6.68 -2.24
C GLY A 92 -6.96 -5.66 -2.29
N ALA A 93 -8.08 -5.87 -1.57
CA ALA A 93 -9.10 -4.84 -1.43
C ALA A 93 -8.55 -3.61 -0.69
N ALA A 94 -8.82 -2.42 -1.22
CA ALA A 94 -8.42 -1.16 -0.59
C ALA A 94 -9.28 -0.82 0.63
N ASP A 95 -10.54 -1.24 0.64
CA ASP A 95 -11.50 -1.05 1.73
C ASP A 95 -12.68 -2.02 1.62
N TYR A 96 -13.51 -2.08 2.67
CA TYR A 96 -14.70 -2.92 2.75
C TYR A 96 -15.88 -2.16 3.35
N VAL A 97 -17.05 -2.23 2.72
CA VAL A 97 -18.30 -1.62 3.18
C VAL A 97 -19.40 -2.68 3.23
N THR A 98 -20.12 -2.75 4.34
CA THR A 98 -21.20 -3.73 4.54
C THR A 98 -22.53 -3.16 4.07
N LYS A 99 -23.32 -3.91 3.30
CA LYS A 99 -24.72 -3.60 2.99
C LYS A 99 -25.63 -3.93 4.20
N PRO A 100 -26.58 -3.05 4.61
CA PRO A 100 -26.84 -1.72 4.05
C PRO A 100 -25.81 -0.70 4.54
N PHE A 101 -25.49 0.31 3.72
CA PHE A 101 -24.46 1.32 3.99
C PHE A 101 -25.02 2.76 3.95
N ASP A 102 -24.38 3.68 4.67
CA ASP A 102 -24.62 5.12 4.51
C ASP A 102 -23.85 5.61 3.27
N ILE A 103 -24.57 6.30 2.37
CA ILE A 103 -23.98 6.80 1.12
C ILE A 103 -22.85 7.81 1.37
N ARG A 104 -22.94 8.59 2.44
CA ARG A 104 -21.90 9.57 2.82
C ARG A 104 -20.63 8.87 3.27
N GLU A 105 -20.76 7.73 3.96
CA GLU A 105 -19.62 6.90 4.34
C GLU A 105 -18.93 6.34 3.11
N LEU A 106 -19.71 5.78 2.17
CA LEU A 106 -19.17 5.23 0.92
C LEU A 106 -18.45 6.31 0.10
N LEU A 107 -19.02 7.50 -0.06
CA LEU A 107 -18.39 8.63 -0.75
C LEU A 107 -17.07 9.06 -0.11
N ALA A 108 -17.03 9.13 1.23
CA ALA A 108 -15.79 9.45 1.95
C ALA A 108 -14.69 8.40 1.70
N ARG A 109 -15.03 7.12 1.71
CA ARG A 109 -14.10 6.01 1.41
C ARG A 109 -13.61 6.03 -0.02
N ILE A 110 -14.48 6.31 -0.99
CA ILE A 110 -14.12 6.50 -2.40
C ILE A 110 -13.11 7.65 -2.54
N ALA A 111 -13.38 8.80 -1.93
CA ALA A 111 -12.49 9.96 -2.00
C ALA A 111 -11.11 9.67 -1.40
N VAL A 112 -11.05 8.93 -0.28
CA VAL A 112 -9.79 8.51 0.36
C VAL A 112 -9.04 7.53 -0.54
N SER A 113 -9.71 6.52 -1.10
CA SER A 113 -9.10 5.52 -1.97
C SER A 113 -8.56 6.13 -3.26
N LEU A 114 -9.33 7.01 -3.92
CA LEU A 114 -8.88 7.73 -5.11
C LEU A 114 -7.70 8.67 -4.83
N ARG A 115 -7.69 9.34 -3.68
CA ARG A 115 -6.56 10.18 -3.26
C ARG A 115 -5.30 9.36 -3.02
N ARG A 116 -5.40 8.20 -2.38
CA ARG A 116 -4.27 7.28 -2.18
C ARG A 116 -3.74 6.76 -3.51
N ALA A 117 -4.62 6.40 -4.45
CA ALA A 117 -4.24 5.94 -5.78
C ALA A 117 -3.65 7.06 -6.67
N ALA A 118 -4.09 8.30 -6.49
CA ALA A 118 -3.58 9.47 -7.23
C ALA A 118 -2.26 10.01 -6.65
N GLN A 119 -1.97 9.74 -5.40
CA GLN A 119 -0.62 9.91 -4.91
C GLN A 119 0.22 8.86 -5.65
N PRO A 120 1.29 9.26 -6.37
CA PRO A 120 2.25 8.26 -6.80
C PRO A 120 2.54 7.47 -5.52
N VAL A 121 2.35 6.14 -5.54
CA VAL A 121 2.89 5.31 -4.48
C VAL A 121 4.31 5.81 -4.38
N SER A 122 4.62 6.55 -3.30
CA SER A 122 5.99 6.92 -3.08
C SER A 122 6.67 5.59 -2.83
N THR A 123 7.11 4.97 -3.93
CA THR A 123 7.97 3.79 -3.88
C THR A 123 9.25 4.13 -3.15
N ALA A 124 9.39 5.42 -2.78
CA ALA A 124 10.53 5.93 -2.05
C ALA A 124 10.15 6.28 -0.62
N LEU A 125 10.85 5.69 0.31
CA LEU A 125 10.91 6.11 1.70
C LEU A 125 11.91 7.27 1.79
N SER A 126 11.57 8.32 2.53
CA SER A 126 12.47 9.47 2.70
C SER A 126 12.41 10.01 4.13
N HIS A 127 13.57 10.43 4.65
CA HIS A 127 13.72 11.10 5.94
C HIS A 127 15.07 11.84 5.97
N GLY A 128 15.05 13.12 6.36
CA GLY A 128 16.27 13.90 6.61
C GLY A 128 17.29 13.86 5.44
N GLY A 129 16.87 14.05 4.19
CA GLY A 129 17.77 14.00 3.02
C GLY A 129 18.12 12.60 2.52
N LEU A 130 17.71 11.53 3.24
CA LEU A 130 17.76 10.16 2.74
C LEU A 130 16.57 9.85 1.84
N ARG A 131 16.81 9.14 0.76
CA ARG A 131 15.77 8.59 -0.13
C ARG A 131 16.11 7.15 -0.49
N LEU A 132 15.15 6.24 -0.35
CA LEU A 132 15.24 4.84 -0.73
C LEU A 132 14.07 4.50 -1.62
N ASP A 133 14.29 4.19 -2.88
CA ASP A 133 13.26 3.73 -3.81
C ASP A 133 13.09 2.21 -3.67
N LEU A 134 11.84 1.80 -3.34
CA LEU A 134 11.51 0.40 -3.11
C LEU A 134 11.41 -0.41 -4.40
N SER A 135 11.14 0.26 -5.55
CA SER A 135 10.98 -0.40 -6.85
C SER A 135 12.30 -0.62 -7.55
N SER A 136 13.14 0.42 -7.64
CA SER A 136 14.49 0.33 -8.24
C SER A 136 15.55 -0.17 -7.25
N ARG A 137 15.26 -0.14 -5.93
CA ARG A 137 16.19 -0.38 -4.82
C ARG A 137 17.35 0.60 -4.76
N GLU A 138 17.20 1.74 -5.40
CA GLU A 138 18.19 2.80 -5.35
C GLU A 138 18.10 3.56 -4.03
N VAL A 139 19.27 3.95 -3.52
CA VAL A 139 19.40 4.72 -2.28
C VAL A 139 20.23 5.95 -2.56
N SER A 140 19.79 7.09 -2.07
CA SER A 140 20.56 8.33 -2.12
C SER A 140 20.54 9.06 -0.78
N ALA A 141 21.62 9.80 -0.53
CA ALA A 141 21.75 10.71 0.59
C ALA A 141 22.13 12.09 0.04
N GLU A 142 21.34 13.13 0.36
CA GLU A 142 21.46 14.49 -0.19
C GLU A 142 21.59 14.48 -1.74
N GLY A 143 20.81 13.59 -2.40
CA GLY A 143 20.80 13.46 -3.86
C GLY A 143 22.00 12.70 -4.47
N ARG A 144 22.92 12.19 -3.65
CA ARG A 144 24.06 11.37 -4.11
C ARG A 144 23.78 9.90 -3.90
N ASP A 145 24.02 9.08 -4.91
CA ASP A 145 23.76 7.64 -4.88
C ASP A 145 24.65 6.92 -3.87
N VAL A 146 24.05 5.97 -3.14
CA VAL A 146 24.73 5.16 -2.12
C VAL A 146 24.55 3.67 -2.43
N ARG A 147 25.63 2.96 -2.69
CA ARG A 147 25.61 1.52 -2.94
C ARG A 147 25.61 0.75 -1.63
N LEU A 148 24.50 0.08 -1.34
CA LEU A 148 24.32 -0.75 -0.15
C LEU A 148 24.38 -2.24 -0.48
N THR A 149 24.86 -3.03 0.48
CA THR A 149 24.67 -4.49 0.46
C THR A 149 23.21 -4.83 0.78
N ARG A 150 22.80 -6.07 0.52
CA ARG A 150 21.45 -6.56 0.81
C ARG A 150 21.04 -6.32 2.27
N THR A 151 21.93 -6.62 3.20
CA THR A 151 21.70 -6.44 4.64
C THR A 151 21.62 -4.96 5.03
N GLU A 152 22.52 -4.12 4.53
CA GLU A 152 22.50 -2.66 4.78
C GLU A 152 21.21 -2.03 4.22
N TYR A 153 20.78 -2.46 3.03
CA TYR A 153 19.50 -2.02 2.44
C TYR A 153 18.30 -2.41 3.30
N ALA A 154 18.24 -3.68 3.76
CA ALA A 154 17.17 -4.16 4.62
C ALA A 154 17.09 -3.39 5.95
N ILE A 155 18.24 -3.11 6.56
CA ILE A 155 18.31 -2.29 7.78
C ILE A 155 17.81 -0.86 7.51
N LEU A 156 18.31 -0.21 6.47
CA LEU A 156 17.91 1.18 6.14
C LEU A 156 16.42 1.27 5.82
N LYS A 157 15.89 0.31 5.04
CA LYS A 157 14.45 0.23 4.73
C LYS A 157 13.61 0.19 6.00
N LEU A 158 13.95 -0.66 6.96
CA LEU A 158 13.22 -0.76 8.22
C LEU A 158 13.29 0.52 9.06
N LEU A 159 14.45 1.17 9.12
CA LEU A 159 14.61 2.44 9.83
C LEU A 159 13.77 3.53 9.15
N LEU A 160 13.78 3.63 7.82
CA LEU A 160 12.98 4.59 7.06
C LEU A 160 11.47 4.33 7.11
N GLN A 161 11.04 3.10 7.35
CA GLN A 161 9.64 2.77 7.61
C GLN A 161 9.16 3.20 9.01
N ASN A 162 10.12 3.45 9.95
CA ASN A 162 9.85 3.81 11.33
C ASN A 162 10.79 4.97 11.77
N PRO A 163 10.72 6.15 11.12
CA PRO A 163 11.75 7.18 11.24
C PRO A 163 11.90 7.74 12.65
N GLU A 164 10.83 7.82 13.43
CA GLU A 164 10.80 8.37 14.78
C GLU A 164 10.99 7.33 15.88
N GLN A 165 11.12 6.04 15.53
CA GLN A 165 11.14 4.95 16.50
C GLN A 165 12.53 4.37 16.70
N VAL A 166 12.83 4.01 17.95
CA VAL A 166 14.00 3.21 18.27
C VAL A 166 13.72 1.74 17.91
N MET A 167 14.44 1.24 16.94
CA MET A 167 14.35 -0.18 16.52
C MET A 167 15.31 -1.02 17.38
N ALA A 168 14.75 -1.89 18.22
CA ALA A 168 15.56 -2.81 19.03
C ALA A 168 16.34 -3.79 18.13
N LYS A 169 17.54 -4.21 18.55
CA LYS A 169 18.38 -5.13 17.77
C LYS A 169 17.68 -6.44 17.45
N SER A 170 16.95 -7.01 18.41
CA SER A 170 16.18 -8.24 18.22
C SER A 170 15.08 -8.07 17.16
N VAL A 171 14.37 -6.94 17.19
CA VAL A 171 13.33 -6.61 16.20
C VAL A 171 13.92 -6.41 14.80
N LEU A 172 15.09 -5.76 14.71
CA LEU A 172 15.80 -5.63 13.42
C LEU A 172 16.15 -7.00 12.87
N LEU A 173 16.78 -7.86 13.68
CA LEU A 173 17.19 -9.21 13.25
C LEU A 173 15.99 -10.06 12.82
N ASP A 174 14.91 -10.05 13.58
CA ASP A 174 13.70 -10.79 13.26
C ASP A 174 13.11 -10.36 11.92
N ARG A 175 12.94 -9.04 11.72
CA ARG A 175 12.32 -8.49 10.50
C ARG A 175 13.19 -8.58 9.25
N ILE A 176 14.53 -8.47 9.37
CA ILE A 176 15.43 -8.64 8.21
C ILE A 176 15.78 -10.10 7.94
N GLY A 177 15.48 -11.02 8.88
CA GLY A 177 15.85 -12.43 8.79
C GLY A 177 15.35 -13.13 7.54
N ALA A 178 14.14 -12.79 7.07
CA ALA A 178 13.60 -13.30 5.81
C ALA A 178 14.44 -12.92 4.58
N ASP A 179 15.00 -11.71 4.59
CA ASP A 179 15.83 -11.18 3.50
C ASP A 179 17.33 -11.49 3.68
N THR A 180 17.78 -11.73 4.92
CA THR A 180 19.21 -11.86 5.28
C THR A 180 19.40 -12.91 6.38
N PRO A 181 19.20 -14.22 6.10
CA PRO A 181 19.23 -15.28 7.12
C PRO A 181 20.58 -15.42 7.83
N ASP A 182 21.65 -14.96 7.20
CA ASP A 182 23.03 -15.05 7.76
C ASP A 182 23.38 -13.88 8.71
N CYS A 183 22.45 -12.91 8.92
CA CYS A 183 22.69 -11.77 9.79
C CYS A 183 22.48 -12.18 11.26
N THR A 184 23.58 -12.16 12.03
CA THR A 184 23.59 -12.42 13.46
C THR A 184 23.67 -11.13 14.27
N GLU A 185 23.42 -11.18 15.58
CA GLU A 185 23.54 -10.00 16.47
C GLU A 185 24.96 -9.41 16.46
N SER A 186 25.99 -10.25 16.35
CA SER A 186 27.38 -9.80 16.27
C SER A 186 27.68 -9.09 14.94
N SER A 187 27.13 -9.57 13.82
CA SER A 187 27.34 -8.96 12.50
C SER A 187 26.46 -7.72 12.28
N LEU A 188 25.31 -7.61 12.95
CA LEU A 188 24.42 -6.46 12.84
C LEU A 188 25.15 -5.12 13.13
N LYS A 189 25.95 -5.06 14.20
CA LYS A 189 26.71 -3.86 14.54
C LYS A 189 27.68 -3.45 13.43
N MET A 190 28.33 -4.43 12.80
CA MET A 190 29.24 -4.21 11.67
C MET A 190 28.48 -3.66 10.46
N HIS A 191 27.31 -4.25 10.13
CA HIS A 191 26.50 -3.76 9.02
C HIS A 191 25.98 -2.34 9.25
N VAL A 192 25.53 -2.01 10.47
CA VAL A 192 25.13 -0.64 10.84
C VAL A 192 26.31 0.32 10.76
N SER A 193 27.50 -0.08 11.21
CA SER A 193 28.71 0.75 11.12
C SER A 193 29.09 1.05 9.67
N ASN A 194 29.07 0.04 8.80
CA ASN A 194 29.32 0.20 7.37
C ASN A 194 28.27 1.09 6.69
N LEU A 195 26.98 0.87 7.01
CA LEU A 195 25.89 1.67 6.52
C LEU A 195 26.06 3.16 6.90
N ARG A 196 26.34 3.45 8.17
CA ARG A 196 26.64 4.80 8.65
C ARG A 196 27.76 5.48 7.87
N ARG A 197 28.88 4.77 7.71
CA ARG A 197 30.04 5.30 6.98
C ARG A 197 29.63 5.66 5.54
N LYS A 198 28.92 4.79 4.82
CA LYS A 198 28.49 5.03 3.44
C LYS A 198 27.52 6.21 3.32
N LEU A 199 26.54 6.29 4.22
CA LEU A 199 25.59 7.40 4.24
C LEU A 199 26.25 8.73 4.55
N ARG A 200 27.19 8.75 5.52
CA ARG A 200 27.97 9.95 5.87
C ARG A 200 28.90 10.39 4.74
N GLU A 201 29.57 9.47 4.06
CA GLU A 201 30.42 9.77 2.90
C GLU A 201 29.64 10.45 1.76
N ALA A 202 28.38 10.04 1.55
CA ALA A 202 27.52 10.61 0.53
C ALA A 202 26.81 11.89 0.98
N GLY A 203 26.25 11.91 2.19
CA GLY A 203 25.38 13.00 2.65
C GLY A 203 26.03 13.99 3.60
N GLY A 204 27.27 13.73 4.05
CA GLY A 204 28.06 14.66 4.86
C GLY A 204 27.68 14.73 6.34
N ARG A 205 26.68 13.96 6.81
CA ARG A 205 26.23 13.95 8.20
C ARG A 205 25.91 12.55 8.71
N GLU A 206 25.67 12.42 10.01
CA GLU A 206 25.19 11.19 10.61
C GLU A 206 23.68 11.06 10.42
N TYR A 207 23.22 9.92 9.89
CA TYR A 207 21.81 9.61 9.63
C TYR A 207 21.22 8.56 10.58
N ILE A 208 22.07 7.83 11.31
CA ILE A 208 21.64 6.76 12.20
C ILE A 208 22.28 6.95 13.57
N GLU A 209 21.47 6.98 14.60
CA GLU A 209 21.89 7.06 15.99
C GLU A 209 21.83 5.70 16.67
N SER A 210 22.77 5.44 17.60
CA SER A 210 22.67 4.33 18.54
C SER A 210 21.96 4.77 19.79
N VAL A 211 20.93 4.03 20.19
CA VAL A 211 20.34 4.16 21.52
C VAL A 211 20.96 3.07 22.40
N TRP A 212 21.74 3.53 23.39
CA TRP A 212 22.60 2.65 24.19
C TRP A 212 21.80 1.53 24.86
N GLY A 213 22.28 0.30 24.73
CA GLY A 213 21.62 -0.90 25.28
C GLY A 213 20.36 -1.38 24.53
N ILE A 214 19.76 -0.56 23.65
CA ILE A 214 18.46 -0.85 23.02
C ILE A 214 18.63 -1.20 21.53
N GLY A 215 19.10 -0.24 20.72
CA GLY A 215 19.10 -0.44 19.27
C GLY A 215 19.53 0.80 18.49
N PHE A 216 18.85 1.05 17.37
CA PHE A 216 19.17 2.10 16.43
C PHE A 216 17.91 2.88 16.03
N LYS A 217 18.06 4.16 15.70
CA LYS A 217 17.01 5.00 15.11
C LYS A 217 17.61 5.92 14.04
N LEU A 218 16.78 6.55 13.22
CA LEU A 218 17.22 7.63 12.37
C LEU A 218 17.51 8.88 13.23
N ALA A 219 18.54 9.65 12.84
CA ALA A 219 18.80 10.95 13.42
C ALA A 219 17.66 11.92 13.06
N GLY A 220 17.32 12.82 13.96
CA GLY A 220 16.35 13.88 13.68
C GLY A 220 16.80 14.78 12.52
N GLU A 221 15.83 15.48 11.91
CA GLU A 221 16.11 16.47 10.87
C GLU A 221 16.94 17.65 11.38
#